data_672feda1d98a3c27996032478613968d
#
_entry.id   672feda1d98a3c27996032478613968d
#
_cell.length_a   1.000
_cell.length_b   1.000
_cell.length_c   1.000
_cell.angle_alpha   90.00
_cell.angle_beta   90.00
_cell.angle_gamma   90.00
#
_symmetry.space_group_name_H-M   'P 1'
#
loop_
_entity.id
_entity.type
_entity.pdbx_description
1 polymer ?
#
loop_
_entity_poly.entity_id
_entity_poly.type
_entity_poly.pdbx_seq_one_letter_code
_entity_poly.pdbx_strand_id
1 'polypeptide(L)'
;MQARMNHPVMVVPDAMKSLQALGAITHQGLPEKLLELIHLRASQINGCSVCVDMHAKLAKKASETDERLFAVAAWREAPYFSDAERAALALTEALTRICDRADPVPDDIWSEADKQFDEAELAMLILAIANINVWNRLNVAVRQPVGAWKG
;
A
#
# COMPACT_ATOMS: atom_id res chain seq x y z
N MET A 1 18.30 15.09 -0.25
CA MET A 1 18.52 13.97 -1.22
C MET A 1 18.06 14.48 -2.58
N GLN A 2 18.80 14.18 -3.66
CA GLN A 2 18.44 14.61 -5.01
C GLN A 2 17.98 13.38 -5.81
N ALA A 3 16.95 13.55 -6.65
CA ALA A 3 16.50 12.49 -7.56
C ALA A 3 17.60 12.17 -8.60
N ARG A 4 17.69 10.90 -9.00
CA ARG A 4 18.65 10.42 -10.00
C ARG A 4 18.28 10.80 -11.43
N MET A 5 16.97 10.92 -11.69
CA MET A 5 16.38 11.30 -12.97
C MET A 5 14.96 11.84 -12.76
N ASN A 6 14.36 12.38 -13.82
CA ASN A 6 12.92 12.64 -13.80
C ASN A 6 12.15 11.35 -13.56
N HIS A 7 11.07 11.44 -12.78
CA HIS A 7 10.29 10.26 -12.44
C HIS A 7 9.81 9.53 -13.70
N PRO A 8 9.90 8.17 -13.77
CA PRO A 8 9.56 7.42 -14.99
C PRO A 8 8.17 7.73 -15.56
N VAL A 9 7.16 7.89 -14.71
CA VAL A 9 5.80 8.24 -15.15
C VAL A 9 5.66 9.67 -15.68
N MET A 10 6.61 10.56 -15.39
CA MET A 10 6.67 11.90 -15.99
C MET A 10 7.35 11.88 -17.36
N VAL A 11 8.24 10.90 -17.58
CA VAL A 11 8.91 10.66 -18.87
C VAL A 11 7.99 9.89 -19.82
N VAL A 12 7.14 9.01 -19.26
CA VAL A 12 6.18 8.18 -20.00
C VAL A 12 4.76 8.47 -19.47
N PRO A 13 4.09 9.55 -19.97
CA PRO A 13 2.81 10.00 -19.41
C PRO A 13 1.67 8.97 -19.46
N ASP A 14 1.70 8.06 -20.43
CA ASP A 14 0.67 7.00 -20.52
C ASP A 14 0.81 5.96 -19.41
N ALA A 15 2.02 5.75 -18.86
CA ALA A 15 2.21 4.94 -17.68
C ALA A 15 1.57 5.60 -16.44
N MET A 16 1.68 6.93 -16.30
CA MET A 16 1.00 7.68 -15.24
C MET A 16 -0.51 7.44 -15.29
N LYS A 17 -1.13 7.65 -16.46
CA LYS A 17 -2.58 7.46 -16.65
C LYS A 17 -3.02 6.04 -16.29
N SER A 18 -2.27 5.03 -16.76
CA SER A 18 -2.60 3.62 -16.52
C SER A 18 -2.54 3.26 -15.03
N LEU A 19 -1.50 3.69 -14.32
CA LEU A 19 -1.35 3.43 -12.87
C LEU A 19 -2.39 4.18 -12.04
N GLN A 20 -2.71 5.43 -12.42
CA GLN A 20 -3.77 6.21 -11.77
C GLN A 20 -5.15 5.59 -12.02
N ALA A 21 -5.44 5.10 -13.25
CA ALA A 21 -6.69 4.42 -13.57
C ALA A 21 -6.85 3.14 -12.74
N LEU A 22 -5.80 2.33 -12.59
CA LEU A 22 -5.81 1.16 -11.72
C LEU A 22 -6.08 1.55 -10.26
N GLY A 23 -5.43 2.59 -9.76
CA GLY A 23 -5.67 3.11 -8.40
C GLY A 23 -7.12 3.56 -8.20
N ALA A 24 -7.69 4.29 -9.16
CA ALA A 24 -9.08 4.75 -9.09
C ALA A 24 -10.10 3.61 -9.01
N ILE A 25 -9.84 2.47 -9.67
CA ILE A 25 -10.69 1.28 -9.60
C ILE A 25 -10.71 0.74 -8.16
N THR A 26 -9.56 0.60 -7.52
CA THR A 26 -9.47 0.04 -6.17
C THR A 26 -10.14 0.93 -5.11
N HIS A 27 -10.18 2.24 -5.31
CA HIS A 27 -10.91 3.19 -4.45
C HIS A 27 -12.44 3.09 -4.54
N GLN A 28 -12.99 2.41 -5.55
CA GLN A 28 -14.44 2.24 -5.68
C GLN A 28 -14.98 1.06 -4.87
N GLY A 29 -14.12 0.10 -4.50
CA GLY A 29 -14.55 -1.16 -3.89
C GLY A 29 -14.03 -1.39 -2.46
N LEU A 30 -13.11 -0.56 -1.97
CA LEU A 30 -12.56 -0.70 -0.63
C LEU A 30 -12.65 0.60 0.16
N PRO A 31 -12.84 0.54 1.49
CA PRO A 31 -12.82 1.74 2.33
C PRO A 31 -11.48 2.48 2.22
N GLU A 32 -11.54 3.81 2.09
CA GLU A 32 -10.34 4.65 1.95
C GLU A 32 -9.34 4.45 3.09
N LYS A 33 -9.82 4.35 4.33
CA LYS A 33 -8.94 4.07 5.49
C LYS A 33 -8.16 2.77 5.34
N LEU A 34 -8.82 1.71 4.87
CA LEU A 34 -8.17 0.42 4.65
C LEU A 34 -7.11 0.51 3.57
N LEU A 35 -7.43 1.17 2.45
CA LEU A 35 -6.48 1.41 1.35
C LEU A 35 -5.24 2.15 1.84
N GLU A 36 -5.42 3.22 2.60
CA GLU A 36 -4.29 4.00 3.09
C GLU A 36 -3.43 3.23 4.12
N LEU A 37 -4.03 2.38 4.95
CA LEU A 37 -3.29 1.51 5.87
C LEU A 37 -2.42 0.49 5.11
N ILE A 38 -2.96 -0.21 4.10
CA ILE A 38 -2.20 -1.18 3.31
C ILE A 38 -1.12 -0.50 2.45
N HIS A 39 -1.41 0.66 1.87
CA HIS A 39 -0.45 1.44 1.12
C HIS A 39 0.70 1.92 2.00
N LEU A 40 0.39 2.43 3.20
CA LEU A 40 1.37 2.84 4.18
C LEU A 40 2.25 1.64 4.59
N ARG A 41 1.64 0.49 4.89
CA ARG A 41 2.38 -0.70 5.32
C ARG A 41 3.33 -1.23 4.23
N ALA A 42 2.85 -1.39 3.00
CA ALA A 42 3.70 -1.78 1.87
C ALA A 42 4.88 -0.80 1.67
N SER A 43 4.60 0.51 1.81
CA SER A 43 5.60 1.57 1.65
C SER A 43 6.67 1.55 2.75
N GLN A 44 6.28 1.22 4.00
CA GLN A 44 7.22 1.01 5.11
C GLN A 44 8.16 -0.17 4.84
N ILE A 45 7.61 -1.29 4.35
CA ILE A 45 8.38 -2.50 4.03
C ILE A 45 9.38 -2.22 2.91
N ASN A 46 8.95 -1.53 1.86
CA ASN A 46 9.78 -1.21 0.70
C ASN A 46 10.74 -0.01 0.93
N GLY A 47 10.62 0.69 2.06
CA GLY A 47 11.46 1.84 2.36
C GLY A 47 11.22 3.06 1.46
N CYS A 48 10.00 3.22 0.90
CA CYS A 48 9.65 4.36 0.05
C CYS A 48 9.26 5.57 0.89
N SER A 49 10.20 6.46 1.17
CA SER A 49 9.97 7.62 2.05
C SER A 49 8.87 8.57 1.55
N VAL A 50 8.82 8.85 0.25
CA VAL A 50 7.78 9.71 -0.34
C VAL A 50 6.40 9.05 -0.24
N CYS A 51 6.31 7.72 -0.39
CA CYS A 51 5.05 7.01 -0.28
C CYS A 51 4.58 6.95 1.19
N VAL A 52 5.49 6.70 2.14
CA VAL A 52 5.17 6.72 3.58
C VAL A 52 4.62 8.08 3.99
N ASP A 53 5.29 9.17 3.61
CA ASP A 53 4.82 10.53 3.90
C ASP A 53 3.45 10.82 3.30
N MET A 54 3.25 10.44 2.03
CA MET A 54 2.01 10.68 1.30
C MET A 54 0.84 9.89 1.90
N HIS A 55 0.98 8.57 2.08
CA HIS A 55 -0.10 7.72 2.57
C HIS A 55 -0.44 7.97 4.04
N ALA A 56 0.53 8.35 4.88
CA ALA A 56 0.23 8.81 6.23
C ALA A 56 -0.64 10.07 6.21
N LYS A 57 -0.37 11.05 5.33
CA LYS A 57 -1.18 12.26 5.19
C LYS A 57 -2.57 11.98 4.62
N LEU A 58 -2.68 11.08 3.63
CA LEU A 58 -3.97 10.68 3.06
C LEU A 58 -4.83 9.94 4.09
N ALA A 59 -4.25 9.02 4.85
CA ALA A 59 -4.93 8.36 5.96
C ALA A 59 -5.46 9.37 6.99
N LYS A 60 -4.67 10.40 7.34
CA LYS A 60 -5.14 11.48 8.21
C LYS A 60 -6.32 12.24 7.60
N LYS A 61 -6.32 12.53 6.30
CA LYS A 61 -7.46 13.14 5.60
C LYS A 61 -8.71 12.24 5.63
N ALA A 62 -8.53 10.92 5.56
CA ALA A 62 -9.58 9.93 5.73
C ALA A 62 -10.02 9.73 7.21
N SER A 63 -9.59 10.61 8.11
CA SER A 63 -9.89 10.57 9.55
C SER A 63 -9.29 9.37 10.29
N GLU A 64 -8.11 8.92 9.87
CA GLU A 64 -7.34 7.94 10.63
C GLU A 64 -6.63 8.60 11.83
N THR A 65 -6.46 7.86 12.92
CA THR A 65 -5.84 8.39 14.15
C THR A 65 -4.33 8.22 14.17
N ASP A 66 -3.65 9.08 14.93
CA ASP A 66 -2.19 9.01 15.06
C ASP A 66 -1.75 7.72 15.74
N GLU A 67 -2.47 7.25 16.74
CA GLU A 67 -2.18 6.01 17.46
C GLU A 67 -2.17 4.81 16.50
N ARG A 68 -3.14 4.73 15.59
CA ARG A 68 -3.22 3.66 14.60
C ARG A 68 -2.13 3.77 13.57
N LEU A 69 -1.84 4.98 13.07
CA LEU A 69 -0.77 5.21 12.10
C LEU A 69 0.62 4.87 12.67
N PHE A 70 0.89 5.23 13.92
CA PHE A 70 2.15 4.88 14.59
C PHE A 70 2.26 3.37 14.84
N ALA A 71 1.15 2.69 15.07
CA ALA A 71 1.10 1.26 15.35
C ALA A 71 1.12 0.36 14.09
N VAL A 72 0.92 0.90 12.87
CA VAL A 72 0.85 0.09 11.64
C VAL A 72 2.07 -0.81 11.46
N ALA A 73 3.26 -0.35 11.81
CA ALA A 73 4.47 -1.17 11.68
C ALA A 73 4.49 -2.39 12.61
N ALA A 74 3.76 -2.32 13.74
CA ALA A 74 3.63 -3.35 14.77
C ALA A 74 2.17 -3.81 14.95
N TRP A 75 1.38 -3.77 13.89
CA TRP A 75 -0.06 -3.98 13.91
C TRP A 75 -0.50 -5.30 14.57
N ARG A 76 0.34 -6.35 14.52
CA ARG A 76 0.01 -7.66 15.10
C ARG A 76 -0.21 -7.62 16.60
N GLU A 77 0.52 -6.77 17.31
CA GLU A 77 0.45 -6.63 18.76
C GLU A 77 -0.45 -5.46 19.21
N ALA A 78 -0.78 -4.55 18.27
CA ALA A 78 -1.61 -3.39 18.57
C ALA A 78 -3.11 -3.76 18.62
N PRO A 79 -3.87 -3.30 19.64
CA PRO A 79 -5.30 -3.64 19.79
C PRO A 79 -6.24 -2.81 18.91
N TYR A 80 -5.71 -2.02 17.96
CA TYR A 80 -6.45 -0.98 17.26
C TYR A 80 -7.06 -1.44 15.93
N PHE A 81 -6.71 -2.61 15.42
CA PHE A 81 -7.08 -3.06 14.08
C PHE A 81 -8.14 -4.15 14.15
N SER A 82 -9.19 -4.01 13.32
CA SER A 82 -10.22 -5.03 13.14
C SER A 82 -9.67 -6.31 12.49
N ASP A 83 -10.44 -7.39 12.54
CA ASP A 83 -10.03 -8.66 11.91
C ASP A 83 -9.83 -8.49 10.39
N ALA A 84 -10.70 -7.73 9.71
CA ALA A 84 -10.55 -7.41 8.29
C ALA A 84 -9.27 -6.60 8.00
N GLU A 85 -8.96 -5.59 8.80
CA GLU A 85 -7.73 -4.82 8.65
C GLU A 85 -6.49 -5.67 8.92
N ARG A 86 -6.53 -6.56 9.92
CA ARG A 86 -5.45 -7.51 10.22
C ARG A 86 -5.22 -8.48 9.07
N ALA A 87 -6.28 -9.03 8.47
CA ALA A 87 -6.19 -9.91 7.31
C ALA A 87 -5.59 -9.16 6.10
N ALA A 88 -6.04 -7.94 5.83
CA ALA A 88 -5.51 -7.09 4.75
C ALA A 88 -4.04 -6.74 4.97
N LEU A 89 -3.63 -6.39 6.20
CA LEU A 89 -2.24 -6.08 6.53
C LEU A 89 -1.34 -7.33 6.42
N ALA A 90 -1.82 -8.51 6.83
CA ALA A 90 -1.09 -9.77 6.67
C ALA A 90 -0.86 -10.09 5.18
N LEU A 91 -1.91 -10.01 4.36
CA LEU A 91 -1.83 -10.22 2.92
C LEU A 91 -0.92 -9.17 2.25
N THR A 92 -0.98 -7.90 2.70
CA THR A 92 -0.08 -6.83 2.21
C THR A 92 1.39 -7.17 2.47
N GLU A 93 1.73 -7.64 3.66
CA GLU A 93 3.10 -8.04 3.97
C GLU A 93 3.56 -9.24 3.14
N ALA A 94 2.70 -10.24 2.97
CA ALA A 94 2.98 -11.43 2.18
C ALA A 94 3.25 -11.06 0.71
N LEU A 95 2.36 -10.32 0.07
CA LEU A 95 2.48 -9.91 -1.32
C LEU A 95 3.60 -8.89 -1.57
N THR A 96 3.99 -8.10 -0.56
CA THR A 96 5.11 -7.16 -0.69
C THR A 96 6.46 -7.88 -0.57
N ARG A 97 6.53 -9.00 0.16
CA ARG A 97 7.75 -9.78 0.41
C ARG A 97 7.81 -11.11 -0.33
N ILE A 98 7.29 -11.15 -1.55
CA ILE A 98 7.23 -12.39 -2.36
C ILE A 98 8.59 -13.07 -2.49
N CYS A 99 9.67 -12.31 -2.71
CA CYS A 99 11.01 -12.87 -2.95
C CYS A 99 11.68 -13.44 -1.70
N ASP A 100 11.18 -13.16 -0.50
CA ASP A 100 11.85 -13.53 0.75
C ASP A 100 11.35 -14.85 1.33
N ARG A 101 10.43 -15.54 0.65
CA ARG A 101 9.78 -16.76 1.15
C ARG A 101 9.59 -17.81 0.06
N ALA A 102 9.75 -19.08 0.43
CA ALA A 102 9.46 -20.21 -0.46
C ALA A 102 7.95 -20.34 -0.75
N ASP A 103 7.12 -20.02 0.24
CA ASP A 103 5.67 -19.87 0.12
C ASP A 103 5.30 -18.43 0.44
N PRO A 104 5.13 -17.58 -0.58
CA PRO A 104 4.90 -16.14 -0.40
C PRO A 104 3.57 -15.81 0.29
N VAL A 105 2.51 -16.54 -0.03
CA VAL A 105 1.17 -16.35 0.53
C VAL A 105 0.66 -17.67 1.09
N PRO A 106 1.03 -18.02 2.33
CA PRO A 106 0.60 -19.27 2.96
C PRO A 106 -0.92 -19.36 3.09
N ASP A 107 -1.45 -20.59 3.11
CA ASP A 107 -2.90 -20.85 3.16
C ASP A 107 -3.62 -20.20 4.36
N ASP A 108 -2.94 -20.05 5.50
CA ASP A 108 -3.49 -19.39 6.67
C ASP A 108 -3.72 -17.89 6.43
N ILE A 109 -2.78 -17.19 5.78
CA ILE A 109 -2.94 -15.79 5.40
C ILE A 109 -4.05 -15.63 4.35
N TRP A 110 -4.07 -16.51 3.34
CA TRP A 110 -5.11 -16.50 2.33
C TRP A 110 -6.50 -16.73 2.94
N SER A 111 -6.65 -17.76 3.75
CA SER A 111 -7.93 -18.13 4.35
C SER A 111 -8.49 -17.05 5.28
N GLU A 112 -7.64 -16.34 6.00
CA GLU A 112 -8.10 -15.21 6.82
C GLU A 112 -8.60 -14.04 5.95
N ALA A 113 -7.91 -13.73 4.84
CA ALA A 113 -8.39 -12.72 3.90
C ALA A 113 -9.72 -13.12 3.23
N ASP A 114 -9.82 -14.37 2.77
CA ASP A 114 -11.03 -14.92 2.12
C ASP A 114 -12.26 -14.94 3.06
N LYS A 115 -12.06 -15.05 4.38
CA LYS A 115 -13.14 -14.93 5.36
C LYS A 115 -13.66 -13.51 5.55
N GLN A 116 -12.82 -12.50 5.35
CA GLN A 116 -13.13 -11.12 5.66
C GLN A 116 -13.61 -10.31 4.46
N PHE A 117 -13.27 -10.73 3.25
CA PHE A 117 -13.55 -10.02 2.00
C PHE A 117 -14.27 -10.94 1.02
N ASP A 118 -15.25 -10.42 0.31
CA ASP A 118 -15.82 -11.14 -0.82
C ASP A 118 -14.82 -11.19 -2.00
N GLU A 119 -15.11 -11.98 -3.03
CA GLU A 119 -14.22 -12.19 -4.17
C GLU A 119 -13.86 -10.87 -4.89
N ALA A 120 -14.78 -9.93 -5.00
CA ALA A 120 -14.56 -8.65 -5.65
C ALA A 120 -13.68 -7.72 -4.78
N GLU A 121 -13.96 -7.66 -3.49
CA GLU A 121 -13.15 -6.91 -2.51
C GLU A 121 -11.73 -7.49 -2.42
N LEU A 122 -11.59 -8.82 -2.39
CA LEU A 122 -10.30 -9.49 -2.35
C LEU A 122 -9.49 -9.24 -3.62
N ALA A 123 -10.13 -9.27 -4.78
CA ALA A 123 -9.49 -8.91 -6.05
C ALA A 123 -9.00 -7.45 -6.03
N MET A 124 -9.81 -6.52 -5.54
CA MET A 124 -9.42 -5.11 -5.41
C MET A 124 -8.29 -4.91 -4.40
N LEU A 125 -8.29 -5.64 -3.29
CA LEU A 125 -7.22 -5.63 -2.30
C LEU A 125 -5.88 -6.08 -2.92
N ILE A 126 -5.88 -7.18 -3.65
CA ILE A 126 -4.70 -7.69 -4.37
C ILE A 126 -4.19 -6.67 -5.38
N LEU A 127 -5.09 -6.08 -6.18
CA LEU A 127 -4.74 -5.05 -7.16
C LEU A 127 -4.17 -3.79 -6.51
N ALA A 128 -4.73 -3.35 -5.38
CA ALA A 128 -4.24 -2.21 -4.62
C ALA A 128 -2.81 -2.46 -4.09
N ILE A 129 -2.57 -3.64 -3.52
CA ILE A 129 -1.24 -4.04 -3.04
C ILE A 129 -0.24 -4.12 -4.19
N ALA A 130 -0.62 -4.69 -5.33
CA ALA A 130 0.24 -4.75 -6.50
C ALA A 130 0.58 -3.35 -7.02
N ASN A 131 -0.41 -2.46 -7.12
CA ASN A 131 -0.23 -1.10 -7.61
C ASN A 131 0.70 -0.28 -6.71
N ILE A 132 0.49 -0.30 -5.39
CA ILE A 132 1.41 0.42 -4.48
C ILE A 132 2.84 -0.12 -4.55
N ASN A 133 3.02 -1.42 -4.76
CA ASN A 133 4.34 -2.00 -4.95
C ASN A 133 5.01 -1.52 -6.25
N VAL A 134 4.24 -1.26 -7.32
CA VAL A 134 4.78 -0.59 -8.54
C VAL A 134 5.27 0.81 -8.19
N TRP A 135 4.42 1.63 -7.57
CA TRP A 135 4.78 3.00 -7.17
C TRP A 135 6.00 3.05 -6.26
N ASN A 136 6.08 2.17 -5.26
CA ASN A 136 7.22 2.09 -4.36
C ASN A 136 8.52 1.83 -5.13
N ARG A 137 8.52 0.86 -6.08
CA ARG A 137 9.70 0.52 -6.89
C ARG A 137 10.14 1.67 -7.77
N LEU A 138 9.22 2.36 -8.41
CA LEU A 138 9.53 3.54 -9.23
C LEU A 138 10.16 4.66 -8.39
N ASN A 139 9.55 5.00 -7.27
CA ASN A 139 10.04 6.06 -6.38
C ASN A 139 11.41 5.74 -5.76
N VAL A 140 11.60 4.51 -5.28
CA VAL A 140 12.86 4.06 -4.67
C VAL A 140 13.97 4.05 -5.71
N ALA A 141 13.71 3.54 -6.92
CA ALA A 141 14.70 3.46 -7.99
C ALA A 141 15.30 4.83 -8.34
N VAL A 142 14.47 5.86 -8.43
CA VAL A 142 14.93 7.22 -8.79
C VAL A 142 15.29 8.08 -7.56
N ARG A 143 15.15 7.57 -6.34
CA ARG A 143 15.33 8.32 -5.09
C ARG A 143 14.44 9.56 -5.04
N GLN A 144 13.16 9.38 -5.31
CA GLN A 144 12.20 10.48 -5.31
C GLN A 144 12.18 11.18 -3.95
N PRO A 145 12.42 12.51 -3.88
CA PRO A 145 12.40 13.23 -2.60
C PRO A 145 11.00 13.35 -2.02
N VAL A 146 10.90 13.31 -0.68
CA VAL A 146 9.66 13.66 0.04
C VAL A 146 9.24 15.10 -0.30
N GLY A 147 7.94 15.31 -0.51
CA GLY A 147 7.39 16.62 -0.86
C GLY A 147 7.56 17.01 -2.34
N ALA A 148 8.13 16.16 -3.19
CA ALA A 148 8.23 16.42 -4.62
C ALA A 148 6.88 16.29 -5.35
N TRP A 149 5.97 15.50 -4.82
CA TRP A 149 4.58 15.44 -5.27
C TRP A 149 3.77 16.47 -4.47
N LYS A 150 3.41 17.57 -5.13
CA LYS A 150 2.40 18.48 -4.60
C LYS A 150 1.04 17.94 -5.06
N GLY A 151 0.29 17.33 -4.15
CA GLY A 151 -1.10 16.98 -4.35
C GLY A 151 -1.98 18.20 -4.40
#